data_b65df253b6ce7515b8e7d8a1d947ba42
#
_entry.id   b65df253b6ce7515b8e7d8a1d947ba42
#
_cell.length_a   1.000
_cell.length_b   1.000
_cell.length_c   1.000
_cell.angle_alpha   90.00
_cell.angle_beta   90.00
_cell.angle_gamma   90.00
#
_symmetry.space_group_name_H-M   'P 1'
#
loop_
_entity.id
_entity.type
_entity.pdbx_description
1 polymer ?
#
loop_
_entity_poly.entity_id
_entity_poly.type
_entity_poly.pdbx_seq_one_letter_code
_entity_poly.pdbx_strand_id
1 'polypeptide(L)'
;MKYISAHQFKQLGIAFSITMGALSAHAQAPAAPAPAWKQGMPAEMATSTLAPLPGKLTATKAADVPINRIKLPPGFKVEVWADSVPGSRAIAQGDGGKYYVGTRPLGRVYEITDNGTTRTSRVVIDKLDQPTVAYKDGALFVISVDKVLRFDGIDKNPNVAPVDLTAKFNLPPEKHHNWKYIAFGPDGKLYVPFGAPCNICEPPSAEYAQIRRYNADGSGMEVIATGVRNTQGFDWHPTTKEMWFSDHGRDWMG
;
A
#
# COMPACT_ATOMS: atom_id res chain seq x y z
N MET A 1 65.75 -75.00 9.05
CA MET A 1 67.00 -74.97 9.90
C MET A 1 67.44 -73.51 10.09
N LYS A 2 67.53 -73.08 11.40
CA LYS A 2 68.26 -71.96 11.97
C LYS A 2 67.95 -70.53 11.51
N TYR A 3 67.24 -69.80 12.34
CA TYR A 3 67.55 -68.69 13.30
C TYR A 3 68.73 -67.78 12.90
N ILE A 4 68.50 -66.46 13.03
CA ILE A 4 69.14 -65.43 13.82
C ILE A 4 68.49 -64.08 13.48
N SER A 5 67.74 -63.50 14.36
CA SER A 5 67.95 -62.55 15.47
C SER A 5 68.36 -61.12 15.06
N ALA A 6 67.38 -60.24 15.32
CA ALA A 6 67.39 -58.88 15.84
C ALA A 6 68.58 -57.92 15.58
N HIS A 7 68.28 -56.71 15.25
CA HIS A 7 68.68 -55.56 16.03
C HIS A 7 67.82 -54.30 15.74
N GLN A 8 67.39 -53.69 16.80
CA GLN A 8 66.57 -52.46 16.83
C GLN A 8 67.43 -51.25 16.41
N PHE A 9 66.88 -50.43 15.57
CA PHE A 9 67.31 -49.04 15.47
C PHE A 9 66.09 -48.13 15.78
N LYS A 10 66.18 -47.44 16.94
CA LYS A 10 65.25 -46.31 17.25
C LYS A 10 65.62 -45.15 16.36
N GLN A 11 64.73 -44.73 15.51
CA GLN A 11 64.78 -43.43 14.88
C GLN A 11 63.74 -42.52 15.48
N LEU A 12 64.21 -41.40 16.04
CA LEU A 12 63.40 -40.30 16.55
C LEU A 12 62.85 -39.59 15.32
N GLY A 13 61.60 -39.78 15.06
CA GLY A 13 60.85 -39.01 14.04
C GLY A 13 60.20 -37.76 14.68
N ILE A 14 60.73 -36.59 14.36
CA ILE A 14 60.09 -35.30 14.69
C ILE A 14 58.96 -35.14 13.70
N ALA A 15 57.72 -35.30 14.19
CA ALA A 15 56.51 -35.00 13.40
C ALA A 15 56.26 -33.49 13.39
N PHE A 16 56.52 -32.86 12.26
CA PHE A 16 56.07 -31.48 12.00
C PHE A 16 54.57 -31.52 11.63
N SER A 17 53.72 -31.19 12.57
CA SER A 17 52.28 -30.99 12.30
C SER A 17 52.10 -29.63 11.68
N ILE A 18 51.92 -29.59 10.36
CA ILE A 18 51.44 -28.40 9.66
C ILE A 18 49.91 -28.32 9.84
N THR A 19 49.46 -27.51 10.79
CA THR A 19 48.07 -27.13 10.90
C THR A 19 47.72 -26.18 9.76
N MET A 20 47.14 -26.71 8.68
CA MET A 20 46.48 -25.90 7.69
C MET A 20 45.24 -25.27 8.36
N GLY A 21 45.36 -24.02 8.78
CA GLY A 21 44.24 -23.19 9.14
C GLY A 21 43.36 -22.97 7.92
N ALA A 22 42.21 -23.67 7.83
CA ALA A 22 41.21 -23.37 6.84
C ALA A 22 40.63 -21.98 7.17
N LEU A 23 41.08 -20.95 6.44
CA LEU A 23 40.41 -19.66 6.37
C LEU A 23 39.04 -19.91 5.73
N SER A 24 38.03 -20.13 6.55
CA SER A 24 36.64 -20.11 6.10
C SER A 24 36.29 -18.69 5.66
N ALA A 25 36.46 -18.42 4.37
CA ALA A 25 35.88 -17.23 3.77
C ALA A 25 34.38 -17.33 3.94
N HIS A 26 33.82 -16.69 4.97
CA HIS A 26 32.38 -16.49 5.09
C HIS A 26 32.01 -15.57 3.93
N ALA A 27 31.51 -16.16 2.86
CA ALA A 27 30.83 -15.40 1.83
C ALA A 27 29.66 -14.67 2.51
N GLN A 28 29.81 -13.37 2.68
CA GLN A 28 28.76 -12.52 3.21
C GLN A 28 27.57 -12.64 2.27
N ALA A 29 26.42 -13.09 2.78
CA ALA A 29 25.21 -13.12 2.00
C ALA A 29 25.00 -11.75 1.34
N PRO A 30 24.60 -11.67 0.06
CA PRO A 30 24.37 -10.40 -0.59
C PRO A 30 23.42 -9.58 0.26
N ALA A 31 23.79 -8.32 0.52
CA ALA A 31 22.94 -7.40 1.28
C ALA A 31 21.56 -7.35 0.64
N ALA A 32 20.51 -7.42 1.46
CA ALA A 32 19.14 -7.28 0.97
C ALA A 32 19.04 -5.98 0.13
N PRO A 33 18.34 -6.00 -1.00
CA PRO A 33 18.19 -4.82 -1.85
C PRO A 33 17.63 -3.66 -1.02
N ALA A 34 18.14 -2.46 -1.25
CA ALA A 34 17.68 -1.27 -0.56
C ALA A 34 16.15 -1.12 -0.75
N PRO A 35 15.42 -0.68 0.28
CA PRO A 35 13.98 -0.44 0.15
C PRO A 35 13.67 0.46 -1.06
N ALA A 36 12.58 0.18 -1.77
CA ALA A 36 12.24 0.87 -3.01
C ALA A 36 12.17 2.41 -2.85
N TRP A 37 11.77 2.90 -1.68
CA TRP A 37 11.73 4.34 -1.39
C TRP A 37 13.11 5.02 -1.26
N LYS A 38 14.18 4.24 -1.05
CA LYS A 38 15.57 4.74 -1.04
C LYS A 38 16.21 4.75 -2.43
N GLN A 39 15.56 4.19 -3.41
CA GLN A 39 16.08 4.15 -4.78
C GLN A 39 16.26 5.58 -5.33
N GLY A 40 17.45 5.91 -5.79
CA GLY A 40 17.79 7.24 -6.30
C GLY A 40 17.97 8.31 -5.22
N MET A 41 18.05 7.92 -3.93
CA MET A 41 18.34 8.86 -2.84
C MET A 41 19.76 9.42 -3.00
N PRO A 42 19.93 10.76 -2.98
CA PRO A 42 21.26 11.38 -3.03
C PRO A 42 22.12 10.98 -1.83
N ALA A 43 23.45 10.93 -2.01
CA ALA A 43 24.39 10.51 -0.96
C ALA A 43 24.31 11.40 0.29
N GLU A 44 24.10 12.70 0.11
CA GLU A 44 23.91 13.70 1.18
C GLU A 44 22.65 13.44 2.02
N MET A 45 21.67 12.74 1.46
CA MET A 45 20.44 12.36 2.14
C MET A 45 20.51 10.97 2.81
N ALA A 46 21.67 10.29 2.76
CA ALA A 46 21.83 8.93 3.27
C ALA A 46 21.50 8.80 4.77
N THR A 47 21.70 9.86 5.54
CA THR A 47 21.37 9.95 6.97
C THR A 47 19.98 10.46 7.26
N SER A 48 19.14 10.66 6.23
CA SER A 48 17.77 11.13 6.41
C SER A 48 16.97 10.20 7.33
N THR A 49 16.30 10.78 8.30
CA THR A 49 15.39 10.07 9.23
C THR A 49 13.96 9.97 8.70
N LEU A 50 13.71 10.43 7.47
CA LEU A 50 12.40 10.30 6.84
C LEU A 50 12.02 8.83 6.71
N ALA A 51 10.85 8.50 7.23
CA ALA A 51 10.26 7.18 7.10
C ALA A 51 9.11 7.21 6.10
N PRO A 52 8.96 6.17 5.24
CA PRO A 52 7.88 6.11 4.25
C PRO A 52 6.50 5.95 4.88
N LEU A 53 6.44 5.48 6.12
CA LEU A 53 5.20 5.28 6.86
C LEU A 53 5.31 5.92 8.24
N PRO A 54 4.23 6.54 8.73
CA PRO A 54 4.17 7.05 10.09
C PRO A 54 4.30 5.90 11.09
N GLY A 55 4.70 6.21 12.32
CA GLY A 55 4.67 5.28 13.45
C GLY A 55 3.26 4.79 13.75
N LYS A 56 3.07 4.17 14.92
CA LYS A 56 1.75 3.69 15.37
C LYS A 56 0.73 4.83 15.34
N LEU A 57 -0.32 4.65 14.55
CA LEU A 57 -1.41 5.61 14.46
C LEU A 57 -2.44 5.35 15.55
N THR A 58 -2.83 6.42 16.23
CA THR A 58 -3.91 6.44 17.22
C THR A 58 -4.92 7.52 16.85
N ALA A 59 -6.17 7.34 17.29
CA ALA A 59 -7.18 8.38 17.14
C ALA A 59 -6.79 9.62 17.97
N THR A 60 -6.90 10.80 17.36
CA THR A 60 -6.80 12.09 18.05
C THR A 60 -8.20 12.58 18.37
N LYS A 61 -8.46 12.94 19.61
CA LYS A 61 -9.76 13.49 20.00
C LYS A 61 -10.00 14.82 19.29
N ALA A 62 -11.26 15.10 18.95
CA ALA A 62 -11.62 16.34 18.25
C ALA A 62 -11.09 17.61 18.95
N ALA A 63 -11.14 17.62 20.29
CA ALA A 63 -10.65 18.75 21.10
C ALA A 63 -9.13 18.98 21.00
N ASP A 64 -8.36 17.95 20.67
CA ASP A 64 -6.90 18.00 20.59
C ASP A 64 -6.40 18.33 19.18
N VAL A 65 -7.32 18.40 18.19
CA VAL A 65 -6.97 18.78 16.80
C VAL A 65 -6.81 20.30 16.73
N PRO A 66 -5.62 20.83 16.34
CA PRO A 66 -5.32 22.25 16.40
C PRO A 66 -5.96 23.02 15.22
N ILE A 67 -7.28 22.94 15.04
CA ILE A 67 -8.00 23.59 13.95
C ILE A 67 -7.88 25.13 14.00
N ASN A 68 -7.66 25.71 15.20
CA ASN A 68 -7.44 27.13 15.40
C ASN A 68 -6.13 27.67 14.75
N ARG A 69 -5.21 26.78 14.37
CA ARG A 69 -3.97 27.14 13.66
C ARG A 69 -4.15 27.20 12.13
N ILE A 70 -5.30 26.74 11.62
CA ILE A 70 -5.60 26.73 10.19
C ILE A 70 -6.07 28.13 9.78
N LYS A 71 -5.41 28.69 8.78
CA LYS A 71 -5.82 29.96 8.17
C LYS A 71 -6.76 29.67 7.01
N LEU A 72 -7.94 30.25 7.04
CA LEU A 72 -8.98 30.03 6.03
C LEU A 72 -9.23 31.32 5.24
N PRO A 73 -9.61 31.20 3.95
CA PRO A 73 -10.16 32.31 3.18
C PRO A 73 -11.47 32.79 3.79
N PRO A 74 -11.87 34.06 3.54
CA PRO A 74 -13.18 34.56 3.99
C PRO A 74 -14.34 33.68 3.52
N GLY A 75 -15.29 33.42 4.41
CA GLY A 75 -16.48 32.61 4.12
C GLY A 75 -16.31 31.09 4.31
N PHE A 76 -15.08 30.64 4.60
CA PHE A 76 -14.84 29.20 4.89
C PHE A 76 -14.85 28.92 6.39
N LYS A 77 -15.28 27.74 6.75
CA LYS A 77 -15.22 27.15 8.10
C LYS A 77 -14.45 25.85 8.07
N VAL A 78 -13.79 25.51 9.18
CA VAL A 78 -13.19 24.20 9.41
C VAL A 78 -13.73 23.64 10.72
N GLU A 79 -14.05 22.37 10.71
CA GLU A 79 -14.47 21.62 11.90
C GLU A 79 -13.96 20.19 11.83
N VAL A 80 -13.81 19.53 12.97
CA VAL A 80 -13.56 18.10 13.02
C VAL A 80 -14.89 17.39 12.84
N TRP A 81 -15.08 16.78 11.70
CA TRP A 81 -16.34 16.08 11.36
C TRP A 81 -16.41 14.70 12.03
N ALA A 82 -15.28 13.96 12.10
CA ALA A 82 -15.15 12.69 12.82
C ALA A 82 -13.71 12.50 13.30
N ASP A 83 -13.49 11.94 14.48
CA ASP A 83 -12.17 11.85 15.12
C ASP A 83 -11.71 10.42 15.46
N SER A 84 -12.60 9.44 15.42
CA SER A 84 -12.33 8.06 15.86
C SER A 84 -11.97 7.12 14.71
N VAL A 85 -11.35 7.64 13.63
CA VAL A 85 -10.97 6.91 12.41
C VAL A 85 -9.48 7.08 12.08
N PRO A 86 -8.57 6.59 12.93
CA PRO A 86 -7.14 6.77 12.72
C PRO A 86 -6.68 6.14 11.41
N GLY A 87 -5.73 6.82 10.74
CA GLY A 87 -5.17 6.35 9.47
C GLY A 87 -6.10 6.48 8.26
N SER A 88 -7.20 7.23 8.38
CA SER A 88 -8.14 7.50 7.30
C SER A 88 -7.45 8.11 6.08
N ARG A 89 -7.80 7.64 4.87
CA ARG A 89 -7.20 8.09 3.62
C ARG A 89 -8.18 8.27 2.47
N ALA A 90 -9.14 7.38 2.33
CA ALA A 90 -10.21 7.47 1.33
C ALA A 90 -11.56 7.40 2.02
N ILE A 91 -12.53 8.15 1.52
CA ILE A 91 -13.88 8.16 2.02
C ILE A 91 -14.86 7.98 0.87
N ALA A 92 -15.89 7.16 1.08
CA ALA A 92 -17.00 6.98 0.16
C ALA A 92 -18.30 7.17 0.91
N GLN A 93 -19.22 7.93 0.33
CA GLN A 93 -20.57 8.11 0.87
C GLN A 93 -21.43 6.92 0.46
N GLY A 94 -22.02 6.25 1.44
CA GLY A 94 -23.04 5.23 1.27
C GLY A 94 -24.46 5.80 1.41
N ASP A 95 -25.43 4.91 1.55
CA ASP A 95 -26.81 5.27 1.74
C ASP A 95 -27.14 5.50 3.23
N GLY A 96 -28.25 6.22 3.51
CA GLY A 96 -28.78 6.36 4.86
C GLY A 96 -27.86 7.05 5.87
N GLY A 97 -27.07 8.03 5.45
CA GLY A 97 -26.13 8.77 6.32
C GLY A 97 -24.90 7.98 6.70
N LYS A 98 -24.54 6.95 5.95
CA LYS A 98 -23.33 6.16 6.16
C LYS A 98 -22.17 6.63 5.28
N TYR A 99 -20.97 6.55 5.84
CA TYR A 99 -19.74 6.85 5.15
C TYR A 99 -18.73 5.73 5.44
N TYR A 100 -18.03 5.29 4.43
CA TYR A 100 -17.01 4.25 4.53
C TYR A 100 -15.62 4.85 4.37
N VAL A 101 -14.72 4.53 5.28
CA VAL A 101 -13.38 5.14 5.33
C VAL A 101 -12.32 4.05 5.27
N GLY A 102 -11.59 4.02 4.17
CA GLY A 102 -10.43 3.16 3.99
C GLY A 102 -9.19 3.73 4.68
N THR A 103 -8.32 2.85 5.18
CA THR A 103 -7.08 3.24 5.87
C THR A 103 -5.85 2.63 5.17
N ARG A 104 -4.73 3.34 5.18
CA ARG A 104 -3.51 2.79 4.60
C ARG A 104 -2.76 1.86 5.56
N PRO A 105 -2.25 2.33 6.72
CA PRO A 105 -1.36 1.48 7.52
C PRO A 105 -2.11 0.52 8.48
N LEU A 106 -3.38 0.78 8.77
CA LEU A 106 -4.14 -0.04 9.73
C LEU A 106 -4.89 -1.21 9.11
N GLY A 107 -5.03 -1.22 7.78
CA GLY A 107 -5.69 -2.32 7.08
C GLY A 107 -7.19 -2.45 7.35
N ARG A 108 -7.86 -1.34 7.69
CA ARG A 108 -9.25 -1.29 8.13
C ARG A 108 -10.12 -0.47 7.22
N VAL A 109 -11.40 -0.83 7.20
CA VAL A 109 -12.47 0.05 6.72
C VAL A 109 -13.38 0.36 7.90
N TYR A 110 -13.57 1.64 8.15
CA TYR A 110 -14.53 2.15 9.13
C TYR A 110 -15.85 2.49 8.44
N GLU A 111 -16.95 2.23 9.13
CA GLU A 111 -18.24 2.84 8.84
C GLU A 111 -18.43 4.01 9.81
N ILE A 112 -18.78 5.17 9.31
CA ILE A 112 -19.26 6.30 10.09
C ILE A 112 -20.75 6.43 9.81
N THR A 113 -21.56 6.46 10.86
CA THR A 113 -22.98 6.76 10.78
C THR A 113 -23.20 8.18 11.24
N ASP A 114 -23.71 9.02 10.35
CA ASP A 114 -24.13 10.40 10.62
C ASP A 114 -25.66 10.48 10.68
N ASN A 115 -26.19 10.85 11.83
CA ASN A 115 -27.63 11.06 12.02
C ASN A 115 -28.02 12.56 12.02
N GLY A 116 -27.09 13.41 11.56
CA GLY A 116 -27.27 14.87 11.52
C GLY A 116 -26.87 15.60 12.80
N THR A 117 -26.88 14.91 13.95
CA THR A 117 -26.53 15.49 15.28
C THR A 117 -25.24 14.89 15.81
N THR A 118 -25.08 13.59 15.71
CA THR A 118 -23.92 12.84 16.20
C THR A 118 -23.36 11.94 15.11
N ARG A 119 -22.07 11.63 15.21
CA ARG A 119 -21.38 10.70 14.34
C ARG A 119 -20.73 9.61 15.16
N THR A 120 -21.00 8.38 14.78
CA THR A 120 -20.41 7.20 15.44
C THR A 120 -19.59 6.42 14.40
N SER A 121 -18.47 5.87 14.82
CA SER A 121 -17.61 5.06 13.95
C SER A 121 -17.43 3.66 14.50
N ARG A 122 -17.33 2.69 13.60
CA ARG A 122 -16.95 1.30 13.92
C ARG A 122 -16.13 0.69 12.81
N VAL A 123 -15.33 -0.31 13.13
CA VAL A 123 -14.65 -1.14 12.13
C VAL A 123 -15.65 -2.11 11.52
N VAL A 124 -15.78 -2.12 10.22
CA VAL A 124 -16.65 -3.07 9.47
C VAL A 124 -15.84 -4.09 8.68
N ILE A 125 -14.61 -3.75 8.28
CA ILE A 125 -13.69 -4.66 7.61
C ILE A 125 -12.31 -4.48 8.21
N ASP A 126 -11.59 -5.58 8.46
CA ASP A 126 -10.24 -5.57 9.06
C ASP A 126 -9.29 -6.53 8.32
N LYS A 127 -8.00 -6.37 8.58
CA LYS A 127 -6.93 -7.27 8.08
C LYS A 127 -6.75 -7.25 6.54
N LEU A 128 -7.00 -6.12 5.90
CA LEU A 128 -6.65 -5.90 4.50
C LEU A 128 -5.34 -5.09 4.39
N ASP A 129 -4.61 -5.28 3.30
CA ASP A 129 -3.39 -4.47 3.05
C ASP A 129 -3.77 -3.17 2.31
N GLN A 130 -3.74 -2.04 3.02
CA GLN A 130 -3.99 -0.70 2.49
C GLN A 130 -5.34 -0.54 1.76
N PRO A 131 -6.48 -0.87 2.38
CA PRO A 131 -7.77 -0.80 1.71
C PRO A 131 -8.17 0.63 1.34
N THR A 132 -8.75 0.77 0.16
CA THR A 132 -9.46 1.94 -0.33
C THR A 132 -10.90 1.58 -0.65
N VAL A 133 -11.77 2.58 -0.77
CA VAL A 133 -13.21 2.38 -0.87
C VAL A 133 -13.84 3.22 -1.98
N ALA A 134 -14.85 2.66 -2.63
CA ALA A 134 -15.79 3.37 -3.48
C ALA A 134 -17.20 2.78 -3.25
N TYR A 135 -18.24 3.58 -3.44
CA TYR A 135 -19.60 3.14 -3.24
C TYR A 135 -20.45 3.43 -4.48
N LYS A 136 -21.32 2.48 -4.84
CA LYS A 136 -22.25 2.64 -5.95
C LYS A 136 -23.43 1.69 -5.81
N ASP A 137 -24.63 2.20 -6.01
CA ASP A 137 -25.89 1.43 -6.14
C ASP A 137 -26.11 0.41 -5.00
N GLY A 138 -25.89 0.84 -3.74
CA GLY A 138 -26.07 -0.01 -2.56
C GLY A 138 -24.90 -0.97 -2.28
N ALA A 139 -23.80 -0.89 -3.02
CA ALA A 139 -22.66 -1.76 -2.86
C ALA A 139 -21.38 -0.97 -2.53
N LEU A 140 -20.63 -1.44 -1.52
CA LEU A 140 -19.30 -0.96 -1.20
C LEU A 140 -18.26 -1.80 -1.93
N PHE A 141 -17.41 -1.14 -2.69
CA PHE A 141 -16.22 -1.73 -3.32
C PHE A 141 -14.99 -1.40 -2.48
N VAL A 142 -14.23 -2.44 -2.15
CA VAL A 142 -12.99 -2.32 -1.37
C VAL A 142 -11.87 -2.92 -2.18
N ILE A 143 -10.86 -2.12 -2.50
CA ILE A 143 -9.64 -2.60 -3.15
C ILE A 143 -8.49 -2.47 -2.16
N SER A 144 -7.77 -3.56 -1.94
CA SER A 144 -6.51 -3.61 -1.22
C SER A 144 -5.35 -3.88 -2.19
N VAL A 145 -4.14 -4.07 -1.66
CA VAL A 145 -2.98 -4.44 -2.49
C VAL A 145 -3.26 -5.72 -3.28
N ASP A 146 -3.89 -6.70 -2.64
CA ASP A 146 -4.03 -8.07 -3.11
C ASP A 146 -5.48 -8.53 -3.33
N LYS A 147 -6.49 -7.69 -3.06
CA LYS A 147 -7.89 -8.10 -3.14
C LYS A 147 -8.79 -7.00 -3.71
N VAL A 148 -9.83 -7.44 -4.40
CA VAL A 148 -10.98 -6.63 -4.81
C VAL A 148 -12.23 -7.31 -4.29
N LEU A 149 -12.92 -6.64 -3.37
CA LEU A 149 -14.11 -7.16 -2.69
C LEU A 149 -15.30 -6.23 -2.92
N ARG A 150 -16.49 -6.80 -3.14
CA ARG A 150 -17.74 -6.07 -3.24
C ARG A 150 -18.71 -6.54 -2.16
N PHE A 151 -19.26 -5.62 -1.42
CA PHE A 151 -20.20 -5.86 -0.32
C PHE A 151 -21.59 -5.31 -0.69
N ASP A 152 -22.45 -6.17 -1.19
CA ASP A 152 -23.79 -5.77 -1.62
C ASP A 152 -24.73 -5.57 -0.42
N GLY A 153 -25.31 -4.39 -0.28
CA GLY A 153 -26.26 -4.06 0.80
C GLY A 153 -25.61 -3.89 2.18
N ILE A 154 -24.32 -3.55 2.25
CA ILE A 154 -23.59 -3.33 3.50
C ILE A 154 -24.23 -2.28 4.43
N ASP A 155 -24.90 -1.28 3.86
CA ASP A 155 -25.63 -0.27 4.63
C ASP A 155 -26.75 -0.88 5.49
N LYS A 156 -27.35 -1.97 5.03
CA LYS A 156 -28.43 -2.68 5.72
C LYS A 156 -27.89 -3.83 6.58
N ASN A 157 -26.85 -4.50 6.12
CA ASN A 157 -26.21 -5.61 6.83
C ASN A 157 -24.67 -5.45 6.84
N PRO A 158 -24.08 -4.91 7.92
CA PRO A 158 -22.63 -4.71 8.01
C PRO A 158 -21.82 -6.03 8.05
N ASN A 159 -22.49 -7.15 8.25
CA ASN A 159 -21.87 -8.49 8.27
C ASN A 159 -22.10 -9.25 6.96
N VAL A 160 -22.52 -8.57 5.89
CA VAL A 160 -22.70 -9.21 4.58
C VAL A 160 -21.37 -9.81 4.10
N ALA A 161 -21.43 -11.03 3.58
CA ALA A 161 -20.27 -11.67 2.99
C ALA A 161 -19.87 -10.96 1.68
N PRO A 162 -18.59 -10.71 1.42
CA PRO A 162 -18.13 -10.10 0.17
C PRO A 162 -18.25 -11.05 -1.02
N VAL A 163 -18.50 -10.48 -2.17
CA VAL A 163 -18.21 -11.11 -3.46
C VAL A 163 -16.75 -10.81 -3.80
N ASP A 164 -15.94 -11.86 -3.96
CA ASP A 164 -14.54 -11.72 -4.35
C ASP A 164 -14.42 -11.54 -5.87
N LEU A 165 -13.92 -10.39 -6.28
CA LEU A 165 -13.70 -10.01 -7.68
C LEU A 165 -12.21 -10.03 -8.06
N THR A 166 -11.32 -10.42 -7.17
CA THR A 166 -9.86 -10.29 -7.30
C THR A 166 -9.33 -10.86 -8.61
N ALA A 167 -9.77 -12.06 -8.99
CA ALA A 167 -9.31 -12.73 -10.21
C ALA A 167 -9.62 -11.95 -11.50
N LYS A 168 -10.57 -11.01 -11.48
CA LYS A 168 -10.98 -10.21 -12.64
C LYS A 168 -10.14 -8.94 -12.83
N PHE A 169 -9.37 -8.54 -11.82
CA PHE A 169 -8.66 -7.25 -11.83
C PHE A 169 -7.17 -7.35 -12.18
N ASN A 170 -6.60 -8.55 -12.19
CA ASN A 170 -5.17 -8.77 -12.47
C ASN A 170 -4.28 -7.76 -11.71
N LEU A 171 -4.37 -7.81 -10.35
CA LEU A 171 -3.65 -6.89 -9.47
C LEU A 171 -2.15 -7.19 -9.51
N PRO A 172 -1.28 -6.20 -9.75
CA PRO A 172 0.16 -6.37 -9.61
C PRO A 172 0.54 -6.70 -8.15
N PRO A 173 1.52 -7.61 -7.92
CA PRO A 173 1.87 -8.07 -6.57
C PRO A 173 2.71 -7.06 -5.77
N GLU A 174 3.31 -6.07 -6.41
CA GLU A 174 4.21 -5.11 -5.76
C GLU A 174 3.44 -4.16 -4.85
N LYS A 175 4.03 -3.90 -3.68
CA LYS A 175 3.46 -2.97 -2.70
C LYS A 175 3.81 -1.51 -2.94
N HIS A 176 4.87 -1.24 -3.70
CA HIS A 176 5.30 0.12 -4.01
C HIS A 176 4.28 0.79 -4.94
N HIS A 177 3.82 2.00 -4.62
CA HIS A 177 2.75 2.74 -5.29
C HIS A 177 1.43 1.94 -5.49
N ASN A 178 1.18 0.96 -4.63
CA ASN A 178 0.03 0.08 -4.79
C ASN A 178 -1.20 0.49 -3.97
N TRP A 179 -1.11 1.51 -3.08
CA TRP A 179 -2.32 2.13 -2.58
C TRP A 179 -3.01 2.88 -3.73
N LYS A 180 -4.32 2.67 -3.90
CA LYS A 180 -5.08 3.18 -5.03
C LYS A 180 -6.20 4.09 -4.54
N TYR A 181 -6.37 5.24 -5.15
CA TYR A 181 -7.63 5.95 -5.09
C TYR A 181 -8.57 5.34 -6.13
N ILE A 182 -9.79 5.01 -5.76
CA ILE A 182 -10.77 4.43 -6.67
C ILE A 182 -12.06 5.24 -6.64
N ALA A 183 -12.71 5.38 -7.77
CA ALA A 183 -14.01 6.03 -7.87
C ALA A 183 -14.78 5.52 -9.09
N PHE A 184 -16.10 5.63 -9.04
CA PHE A 184 -16.95 5.42 -10.20
C PHE A 184 -17.06 6.68 -11.05
N GLY A 185 -16.82 6.53 -12.33
CA GLY A 185 -16.93 7.63 -13.30
C GLY A 185 -18.37 7.92 -13.70
N PRO A 186 -18.59 9.02 -14.45
CA PRO A 186 -19.91 9.38 -14.98
C PRO A 186 -20.46 8.34 -15.97
N ASP A 187 -19.61 7.46 -16.49
CA ASP A 187 -19.96 6.31 -17.32
C ASP A 187 -20.39 5.07 -16.50
N GLY A 188 -20.39 5.18 -15.16
CA GLY A 188 -20.73 4.09 -14.24
C GLY A 188 -19.67 3.02 -14.09
N LYS A 189 -18.47 3.18 -14.66
CA LYS A 189 -17.36 2.25 -14.54
C LYS A 189 -16.47 2.60 -13.34
N LEU A 190 -15.84 1.58 -12.73
CA LEU A 190 -14.89 1.72 -11.64
C LEU A 190 -13.50 2.01 -12.20
N TYR A 191 -12.92 3.15 -11.84
CA TYR A 191 -11.58 3.57 -12.23
C TYR A 191 -10.57 3.20 -11.15
N VAL A 192 -9.46 2.59 -11.57
CA VAL A 192 -8.43 2.04 -10.69
C VAL A 192 -7.04 2.35 -11.25
N PRO A 193 -6.21 3.14 -10.55
CA PRO A 193 -4.83 3.37 -10.95
C PRO A 193 -3.93 2.21 -10.50
N PHE A 194 -2.91 1.92 -11.29
CA PHE A 194 -1.87 0.94 -11.04
C PHE A 194 -0.52 1.64 -11.17
N GLY A 195 0.11 1.94 -10.05
CA GLY A 195 1.37 2.71 -10.04
C GLY A 195 2.57 1.93 -10.55
N ALA A 196 3.68 2.63 -10.76
CA ALA A 196 4.96 2.00 -11.09
C ALA A 196 5.47 1.18 -9.90
N PRO A 197 6.16 0.03 -10.12
CA PRO A 197 6.57 -0.88 -9.05
C PRO A 197 7.80 -0.39 -8.26
N CYS A 198 8.34 0.76 -8.58
CA CYS A 198 9.57 1.32 -8.01
C CYS A 198 9.57 2.84 -8.03
N ASN A 199 10.58 3.46 -7.37
CA ASN A 199 10.75 4.91 -7.43
C ASN A 199 11.26 5.36 -8.80
N ILE A 200 12.32 4.70 -9.31
CA ILE A 200 12.96 5.00 -10.60
C ILE A 200 13.22 3.68 -11.31
N CYS A 201 12.38 3.31 -12.26
CA CYS A 201 12.61 2.19 -13.16
C CYS A 201 11.68 2.27 -14.37
N GLU A 202 12.07 1.61 -15.43
CA GLU A 202 11.12 1.18 -16.47
C GLU A 202 10.31 0.02 -15.89
N PRO A 203 8.97 0.09 -15.89
CA PRO A 203 8.14 -1.02 -15.42
C PRO A 203 8.45 -2.32 -16.17
N PRO A 204 8.48 -3.48 -15.49
CA PRO A 204 8.82 -4.76 -16.11
C PRO A 204 7.77 -5.26 -17.11
N SER A 205 6.57 -4.72 -17.05
CA SER A 205 5.48 -5.03 -17.99
C SER A 205 4.55 -3.84 -18.18
N ALA A 206 3.70 -3.92 -19.20
CA ALA A 206 2.70 -2.90 -19.50
C ALA A 206 1.54 -2.86 -18.48
N GLU A 207 1.55 -3.71 -17.45
CA GLU A 207 0.50 -3.75 -16.43
C GLU A 207 0.63 -2.65 -15.39
N TYR A 208 1.79 -2.00 -15.31
CA TYR A 208 2.09 -0.92 -14.39
C TYR A 208 1.93 0.47 -15.04
N ALA A 209 1.98 1.49 -14.21
CA ALA A 209 1.95 2.89 -14.61
C ALA A 209 0.73 3.21 -15.49
N GLN A 210 -0.46 2.74 -15.09
CA GLN A 210 -1.71 2.86 -15.83
C GLN A 210 -2.87 3.34 -14.96
N ILE A 211 -3.85 3.95 -15.60
CA ILE A 211 -5.21 4.05 -15.06
C ILE A 211 -6.10 3.15 -15.92
N ARG A 212 -6.82 2.24 -15.26
CA ARG A 212 -7.77 1.32 -15.90
C ARG A 212 -9.18 1.60 -15.41
N ARG A 213 -10.18 1.24 -16.22
CA ARG A 213 -11.57 1.21 -15.78
C ARG A 213 -12.19 -0.17 -16.05
N TYR A 214 -13.19 -0.51 -15.23
CA TYR A 214 -13.87 -1.80 -15.23
C TYR A 214 -15.38 -1.60 -15.08
N ASN A 215 -16.18 -2.52 -15.58
CA ASN A 215 -17.55 -2.64 -15.14
C ASN A 215 -17.61 -3.00 -13.65
N ALA A 216 -18.74 -2.72 -12.98
CA ALA A 216 -18.88 -2.99 -11.55
C ALA A 216 -18.73 -4.47 -11.16
N ASP A 217 -18.86 -5.40 -12.10
CA ASP A 217 -18.66 -6.82 -11.91
C ASP A 217 -17.19 -7.26 -12.18
N GLY A 218 -16.30 -6.32 -12.50
CA GLY A 218 -14.89 -6.55 -12.83
C GLY A 218 -14.63 -6.96 -14.28
N SER A 219 -15.64 -7.01 -15.14
CA SER A 219 -15.50 -7.27 -16.57
C SER A 219 -15.15 -5.99 -17.35
N GLY A 220 -14.88 -6.13 -18.65
CA GLY A 220 -14.74 -5.00 -19.56
C GLY A 220 -13.60 -4.05 -19.22
N MET A 221 -12.43 -4.58 -18.85
CA MET A 221 -11.23 -3.81 -18.55
C MET A 221 -10.78 -3.00 -19.76
N GLU A 222 -10.54 -1.71 -19.53
CA GLU A 222 -10.00 -0.79 -20.52
C GLU A 222 -8.88 0.05 -19.89
N VAL A 223 -7.80 0.28 -20.62
CA VAL A 223 -6.71 1.19 -20.22
C VAL A 223 -7.07 2.60 -20.66
N ILE A 224 -7.11 3.54 -19.71
CA ILE A 224 -7.50 4.94 -19.96
C ILE A 224 -6.28 5.84 -20.11
N ALA A 225 -5.21 5.56 -19.33
CA ALA A 225 -3.96 6.30 -19.41
C ALA A 225 -2.78 5.36 -19.14
N THR A 226 -1.64 5.67 -19.75
CA THR A 226 -0.36 4.98 -19.57
C THR A 226 0.73 5.99 -19.20
N GLY A 227 1.84 5.50 -18.64
CA GLY A 227 2.94 6.36 -18.21
C GLY A 227 2.65 7.13 -16.90
N VAL A 228 1.61 6.75 -16.18
CA VAL A 228 1.16 7.40 -14.94
C VAL A 228 1.84 6.73 -13.76
N ARG A 229 2.85 7.39 -13.16
CA ARG A 229 3.70 6.77 -12.15
C ARG A 229 2.95 6.44 -10.85
N ASN A 230 2.22 7.38 -10.28
CA ASN A 230 1.58 7.20 -8.97
C ASN A 230 0.43 8.19 -8.75
N THR A 231 -0.72 7.90 -9.33
CA THR A 231 -1.93 8.68 -9.14
C THR A 231 -2.48 8.51 -7.74
N GLN A 232 -2.67 9.63 -7.03
CA GLN A 232 -3.23 9.65 -5.67
C GLN A 232 -4.66 10.17 -5.61
N GLY A 233 -5.16 10.70 -6.70
CA GLY A 233 -6.53 11.17 -6.82
C GLY A 233 -6.88 11.59 -8.24
N PHE A 234 -8.14 11.47 -8.55
CA PHE A 234 -8.73 11.92 -9.81
C PHE A 234 -10.20 12.29 -9.62
N ASP A 235 -10.71 13.10 -10.52
CA ASP A 235 -12.12 13.46 -10.57
C ASP A 235 -12.50 13.87 -12.00
N TRP A 236 -13.76 14.10 -12.25
CA TRP A 236 -14.28 14.53 -13.55
C TRP A 236 -14.77 15.96 -13.50
N HIS A 237 -14.38 16.73 -14.50
CA HIS A 237 -14.85 18.09 -14.65
C HIS A 237 -16.41 18.09 -14.66
N PRO A 238 -17.07 18.91 -13.83
CA PRO A 238 -18.52 18.80 -13.62
C PRO A 238 -19.35 19.03 -14.87
N THR A 239 -18.84 19.83 -15.82
CA THR A 239 -19.52 20.17 -17.08
C THR A 239 -19.05 19.28 -18.24
N THR A 240 -17.73 19.25 -18.51
CA THR A 240 -17.20 18.54 -19.71
C THR A 240 -17.09 17.03 -19.51
N LYS A 241 -17.13 16.56 -18.26
CA LYS A 241 -16.92 15.15 -17.87
C LYS A 241 -15.54 14.61 -18.23
N GLU A 242 -14.60 15.47 -18.58
CA GLU A 242 -13.19 15.11 -18.77
C GLU A 242 -12.58 14.69 -17.43
N MET A 243 -11.82 13.60 -17.44
CA MET A 243 -11.10 13.12 -16.27
C MET A 243 -9.84 13.96 -16.02
N TRP A 244 -9.68 14.42 -14.80
CA TRP A 244 -8.47 15.07 -14.30
C TRP A 244 -7.86 14.20 -13.22
N PHE A 245 -6.55 14.02 -13.22
CA PHE A 245 -5.84 13.24 -12.21
C PHE A 245 -4.52 13.89 -11.81
N SER A 246 -4.09 13.63 -10.58
CA SER A 246 -2.75 14.00 -10.11
C SER A 246 -1.78 12.85 -10.35
N ASP A 247 -0.53 13.19 -10.68
CA ASP A 247 0.54 12.19 -10.73
C ASP A 247 1.73 12.66 -9.91
N HIS A 248 2.29 11.75 -9.10
CA HIS A 248 3.50 12.02 -8.33
C HIS A 248 4.74 11.59 -9.11
N GLY A 249 5.63 12.54 -9.37
CA GLY A 249 6.96 12.28 -9.89
C GLY A 249 7.81 11.43 -8.94
N ARG A 250 9.03 11.10 -9.36
CA ARG A 250 9.96 10.32 -8.55
C ARG A 250 10.38 11.09 -7.29
N ASP A 251 10.69 10.35 -6.22
CA ASP A 251 11.26 10.93 -5.00
C ASP A 251 12.69 11.40 -5.23
N TRP A 252 13.18 12.28 -4.37
CA TRP A 252 14.55 12.78 -4.38
C TRP A 252 14.91 13.65 -5.60
N MET A 253 13.98 14.43 -6.09
CA MET A 253 14.22 15.30 -7.26
C MET A 253 14.63 16.72 -6.94
N GLY A 254 14.76 17.11 -5.68
CA GLY A 254 15.16 18.47 -5.32
C GLY A 254 14.86 18.84 -3.92
#